data_b4d23c6e74e8255bf93a2e047dddf407
#
_entry.id   b4d23c6e74e8255bf93a2e047dddf407
#
_cell.length_a   1.000
_cell.length_b   1.000
_cell.length_c   1.000
_cell.angle_alpha   90.00
_cell.angle_beta   90.00
_cell.angle_gamma   90.00
#
_symmetry.space_group_name_H-M   'P 1'
#
loop_
_entity.id
_entity.type
_entity.pdbx_description
1 polymer ?
#
loop_
_entity_poly.entity_id
_entity_poly.type
_entity_poly.pdbx_seq_one_letter_code
_entity_poly.pdbx_strand_id
1 'polypeptide(L)'
;MNGIITNIQRFSVHDGPGIRTTVFMKGCNLRCIWCHNPETYSPNIEVEYFENRCTGCMRCVDACSNGALSFENGKVIRDRSKCVSCLECEDKCLNGATSICGKTYTPQELCDILLKDIKYYQKSGGGVTFSGGEPLLQSEFVFECVDILKSHGVHCAVETASNINGEVYQKAIEKFDYFMCDIKAMDTELHKKLTGVPNGRILSNLELLASSSKPTLIRIPVAMTLNGTNENISATAEFMKKCGFDHVELLKLHRLSDHKYKALDLEETHPDIPDTTDNDIEHFYSLIENIIQKEIKR
;
A
#
# COMPACT_ATOMS: atom_id res chain seq x y z
N MET A 1 -5.39 19.27 8.76
CA MET A 1 -4.53 19.07 7.53
C MET A 1 -5.32 18.22 6.53
N ASN A 2 -5.06 18.35 5.21
CA ASN A 2 -5.74 17.53 4.20
C ASN A 2 -4.88 16.32 3.84
N GLY A 3 -5.53 15.20 3.49
CA GLY A 3 -4.86 13.99 3.00
C GLY A 3 -5.16 13.72 1.54
N ILE A 4 -4.22 13.07 0.83
CA ILE A 4 -4.41 12.63 -0.56
C ILE A 4 -4.56 11.12 -0.59
N ILE A 5 -5.66 10.67 -1.19
CA ILE A 5 -6.11 9.28 -1.21
C ILE A 5 -6.24 8.85 -2.68
N THR A 6 -5.73 7.67 -3.01
CA THR A 6 -5.85 7.09 -4.36
C THR A 6 -7.15 6.33 -4.52
N ASN A 7 -7.57 5.60 -3.48
CA ASN A 7 -8.78 4.77 -3.55
C ASN A 7 -9.41 4.57 -2.17
N ILE A 8 -10.71 4.30 -2.15
CA ILE A 8 -11.47 3.85 -0.98
C ILE A 8 -12.20 2.57 -1.37
N GLN A 9 -11.68 1.44 -0.91
CA GLN A 9 -12.24 0.12 -1.19
C GLN A 9 -13.13 -0.33 -0.05
N ARG A 10 -14.43 -0.43 -0.33
CA ARG A 10 -15.42 -0.90 0.64
C ARG A 10 -15.53 -2.43 0.61
N PHE A 11 -15.96 -3.02 1.72
CA PHE A 11 -16.19 -4.45 1.86
C PHE A 11 -14.95 -5.34 1.67
N SER A 12 -13.77 -4.84 2.03
CA SER A 12 -12.55 -5.64 2.09
C SER A 12 -12.64 -6.69 3.19
N VAL A 13 -12.19 -7.92 2.90
CA VAL A 13 -12.19 -9.06 3.83
C VAL A 13 -10.79 -9.63 4.07
N HIS A 14 -9.76 -9.05 3.43
CA HIS A 14 -8.36 -9.46 3.53
C HIS A 14 -7.45 -8.37 4.15
N ASP A 15 -8.01 -7.24 4.56
CA ASP A 15 -7.26 -6.10 5.08
C ASP A 15 -7.41 -5.95 6.60
N GLY A 16 -7.39 -7.08 7.32
CA GLY A 16 -7.56 -7.19 8.76
C GLY A 16 -8.87 -7.87 9.17
N PRO A 17 -9.19 -7.91 10.47
CA PRO A 17 -10.34 -8.65 10.98
C PRO A 17 -11.69 -8.07 10.53
N GLY A 18 -12.63 -8.94 10.19
CA GLY A 18 -13.99 -8.59 9.81
C GLY A 18 -14.14 -7.90 8.46
N ILE A 19 -15.31 -7.30 8.20
CA ILE A 19 -15.56 -6.51 6.98
C ILE A 19 -15.02 -5.10 7.19
N ARG A 20 -14.20 -4.62 6.25
CA ARG A 20 -13.49 -3.35 6.38
C ARG A 20 -13.70 -2.43 5.18
N THR A 21 -13.47 -1.15 5.40
CA THR A 21 -13.21 -0.20 4.32
C THR A 21 -11.73 0.15 4.35
N THR A 22 -11.02 -0.13 3.25
CA THR A 22 -9.60 0.15 3.11
C THR A 22 -9.39 1.48 2.39
N VAL A 23 -8.64 2.37 3.02
CA VAL A 23 -8.26 3.68 2.48
C VAL A 23 -6.84 3.60 1.96
N PHE A 24 -6.66 3.75 0.66
CA PHE A 24 -5.34 3.74 0.02
C PHE A 24 -4.77 5.15 -0.04
N MET A 25 -3.80 5.43 0.83
CA MET A 25 -3.12 6.72 0.90
C MET A 25 -2.11 6.90 -0.23
N LYS A 26 -1.92 8.13 -0.70
CA LYS A 26 -0.92 8.47 -1.71
C LYS A 26 0.40 8.85 -1.05
N GLY A 27 1.51 8.48 -1.69
CA GLY A 27 2.88 8.64 -1.18
C GLY A 27 3.43 7.34 -0.57
N CYS A 28 4.60 6.93 -1.05
CA CYS A 28 5.36 5.82 -0.47
C CYS A 28 6.85 6.16 -0.50
N ASN A 29 7.56 5.80 0.54
CA ASN A 29 9.00 6.00 0.65
C ASN A 29 9.83 4.74 0.31
N LEU A 30 9.16 3.68 -0.16
CA LEU A 30 9.77 2.50 -0.74
C LEU A 30 9.58 2.50 -2.27
N ARG A 31 10.44 1.73 -2.96
CA ARG A 31 10.36 1.46 -4.41
C ARG A 31 10.52 -0.04 -4.62
N CYS A 32 9.53 -0.79 -4.11
CA CYS A 32 9.54 -2.24 -4.24
C CYS A 32 9.47 -2.65 -5.70
N ILE A 33 10.40 -3.50 -6.16
CA ILE A 33 10.47 -3.92 -7.57
C ILE A 33 9.26 -4.73 -8.05
N TRP A 34 8.41 -5.18 -7.11
CA TRP A 34 7.14 -5.88 -7.38
C TRP A 34 5.91 -5.08 -6.94
N CYS A 35 5.99 -3.76 -6.86
CA CYS A 35 4.90 -2.97 -6.30
C CYS A 35 3.61 -3.08 -7.13
N HIS A 36 2.51 -3.42 -6.49
CA HIS A 36 1.19 -3.49 -7.13
C HIS A 36 0.46 -2.14 -7.19
N ASN A 37 0.95 -1.14 -6.45
CA ASN A 37 0.32 0.17 -6.35
C ASN A 37 1.30 1.31 -6.71
N PRO A 38 1.91 1.31 -7.92
CA PRO A 38 2.85 2.36 -8.31
C PRO A 38 2.21 3.76 -8.33
N GLU A 39 0.87 3.83 -8.44
CA GLU A 39 0.10 5.06 -8.32
C GLU A 39 0.22 5.72 -6.94
N THR A 40 0.73 5.01 -5.95
CA THR A 40 0.99 5.55 -4.61
C THR A 40 2.43 6.05 -4.42
N TYR A 41 3.30 5.94 -5.41
CA TYR A 41 4.70 6.35 -5.27
C TYR A 41 4.86 7.84 -5.01
N SER A 42 4.19 8.66 -5.80
CA SER A 42 4.20 10.10 -5.66
C SER A 42 3.25 10.55 -4.55
N PRO A 43 3.63 11.51 -3.69
CA PRO A 43 2.70 12.11 -2.74
C PRO A 43 1.74 13.11 -3.39
N ASN A 44 1.95 13.46 -4.67
CA ASN A 44 1.17 14.46 -5.38
C ASN A 44 0.05 13.82 -6.21
N ILE A 45 -0.99 14.57 -6.50
CA ILE A 45 -2.00 14.19 -7.48
C ILE A 45 -1.33 14.07 -8.86
N GLU A 46 -1.64 12.98 -9.58
CA GLU A 46 -1.08 12.69 -10.89
C GLU A 46 -2.17 12.39 -11.90
N VAL A 47 -1.83 12.55 -13.17
CA VAL A 47 -2.69 12.15 -14.28
C VAL A 47 -2.25 10.79 -14.79
N GLU A 48 -3.18 9.85 -14.86
CA GLU A 48 -3.04 8.53 -15.50
C GLU A 48 -3.56 8.59 -16.93
N TYR A 49 -2.97 7.80 -17.82
CA TYR A 49 -3.43 7.65 -19.18
C TYR A 49 -3.56 6.19 -19.59
N PHE A 50 -4.78 5.79 -19.93
CA PHE A 50 -5.11 4.44 -20.38
C PHE A 50 -5.26 4.41 -21.91
N GLU A 51 -4.18 4.04 -22.60
CA GLU A 51 -4.14 4.03 -24.07
C GLU A 51 -5.29 3.21 -24.69
N ASN A 52 -5.63 2.07 -24.09
CA ASN A 52 -6.69 1.18 -24.56
C ASN A 52 -8.11 1.78 -24.50
N ARG A 53 -8.30 2.89 -23.82
CA ARG A 53 -9.57 3.65 -23.74
C ARG A 53 -9.56 4.87 -24.65
N CYS A 54 -8.41 5.24 -25.22
CA CYS A 54 -8.28 6.46 -26.01
C CYS A 54 -8.81 6.25 -27.42
N THR A 55 -9.67 7.16 -27.87
CA THR A 55 -10.23 7.20 -29.24
C THR A 55 -9.51 8.20 -30.15
N GLY A 56 -8.45 8.87 -29.68
CA GLY A 56 -7.72 9.86 -30.48
C GLY A 56 -8.49 11.15 -30.74
N CYS A 57 -9.52 11.49 -29.95
CA CYS A 57 -10.38 12.66 -30.17
C CYS A 57 -9.71 14.01 -29.85
N MET A 58 -8.52 14.04 -29.30
CA MET A 58 -7.65 15.19 -28.97
C MET A 58 -8.23 16.23 -28.00
N ARG A 59 -9.43 16.07 -27.47
CA ARG A 59 -10.07 17.05 -26.55
C ARG A 59 -9.21 17.37 -25.32
N CYS A 60 -8.49 16.39 -24.79
CA CYS A 60 -7.56 16.59 -23.66
C CYS A 60 -6.33 17.41 -24.06
N VAL A 61 -5.88 17.28 -25.31
CA VAL A 61 -4.76 18.07 -25.86
C VAL A 61 -5.18 19.51 -26.00
N ASP A 62 -6.35 19.76 -26.62
CA ASP A 62 -6.92 21.11 -26.82
C ASP A 62 -7.19 21.84 -25.49
N ALA A 63 -7.54 21.08 -24.45
CA ALA A 63 -7.81 21.63 -23.12
C ALA A 63 -6.53 21.90 -22.30
N CYS A 64 -5.39 21.40 -22.72
CA CYS A 64 -4.15 21.52 -21.93
C CYS A 64 -3.49 22.90 -22.13
N SER A 65 -3.85 23.88 -21.31
CA SER A 65 -3.30 25.23 -21.34
C SER A 65 -1.77 25.31 -21.14
N ASN A 66 -1.19 24.28 -20.49
CA ASN A 66 0.25 24.21 -20.22
C ASN A 66 1.05 23.48 -21.31
N GLY A 67 0.39 23.02 -22.40
CA GLY A 67 1.05 22.28 -23.47
C GLY A 67 1.74 20.98 -23.01
N ALA A 68 1.23 20.38 -21.93
CA ALA A 68 1.75 19.11 -21.39
C ALA A 68 1.27 17.89 -22.18
N LEU A 69 0.30 18.04 -23.09
CA LEU A 69 -0.25 16.97 -23.93
C LEU A 69 -0.04 17.32 -25.41
N SER A 70 0.40 16.34 -26.19
CA SER A 70 0.47 16.38 -27.65
C SER A 70 -0.17 15.11 -28.23
N PHE A 71 -0.45 15.11 -29.53
CA PHE A 71 -0.95 13.93 -30.23
C PHE A 71 0.02 13.56 -31.37
N GLU A 72 0.65 12.40 -31.26
CA GLU A 72 1.68 11.93 -32.17
C GLU A 72 1.46 10.44 -32.47
N ASN A 73 1.60 10.06 -33.73
CA ASN A 73 1.49 8.67 -34.17
C ASN A 73 0.22 7.94 -33.70
N GLY A 74 -0.91 8.66 -33.58
CA GLY A 74 -2.19 8.09 -33.15
C GLY A 74 -2.37 7.99 -31.63
N LYS A 75 -1.46 8.54 -30.84
CA LYS A 75 -1.44 8.45 -29.37
C LYS A 75 -1.30 9.84 -28.72
N VAL A 76 -1.85 9.97 -27.53
CA VAL A 76 -1.58 11.12 -26.68
C VAL A 76 -0.23 10.91 -25.99
N ILE A 77 0.67 11.86 -26.22
CA ILE A 77 1.99 11.92 -25.54
C ILE A 77 1.90 12.93 -24.41
N ARG A 78 2.50 12.61 -23.29
CA ARG A 78 2.43 13.42 -22.08
C ARG A 78 3.81 13.82 -21.59
N ASP A 79 4.04 15.13 -21.51
CA ASP A 79 5.22 15.71 -20.87
C ASP A 79 4.89 16.04 -19.41
N ARG A 80 5.28 15.14 -18.51
CA ARG A 80 5.02 15.28 -17.07
C ARG A 80 5.71 16.51 -16.46
N SER A 81 6.79 16.99 -17.06
CA SER A 81 7.51 18.18 -16.57
C SER A 81 6.70 19.47 -16.72
N LYS A 82 5.77 19.49 -17.69
CA LYS A 82 4.86 20.63 -17.94
C LYS A 82 3.52 20.49 -17.24
N CYS A 83 3.21 19.28 -16.74
CA CYS A 83 1.91 19.01 -16.13
C CYS A 83 1.81 19.65 -14.74
N VAL A 84 0.82 20.50 -14.54
CA VAL A 84 0.53 21.14 -13.23
C VAL A 84 -0.67 20.50 -12.52
N SER A 85 -1.14 19.35 -12.99
CA SER A 85 -2.27 18.60 -12.41
C SER A 85 -3.55 19.46 -12.25
N CYS A 86 -3.85 20.31 -13.24
CA CYS A 86 -5.04 21.17 -13.22
C CYS A 86 -6.37 20.41 -13.45
N LEU A 87 -6.29 19.14 -13.84
CA LEU A 87 -7.38 18.18 -14.01
C LEU A 87 -8.26 18.40 -15.26
N GLU A 88 -8.12 19.49 -16.01
CA GLU A 88 -8.93 19.83 -17.18
C GLU A 88 -8.97 18.72 -18.25
N CYS A 89 -7.89 17.96 -18.40
CA CYS A 89 -7.82 16.87 -19.37
C CYS A 89 -8.73 15.68 -18.99
N GLU A 90 -8.95 15.41 -17.71
CA GLU A 90 -9.91 14.40 -17.24
C GLU A 90 -11.35 14.82 -17.56
N ASP A 91 -11.72 16.06 -17.23
CA ASP A 91 -13.07 16.59 -17.47
C ASP A 91 -13.46 16.54 -18.95
N LYS A 92 -12.48 16.62 -19.86
CA LYS A 92 -12.71 16.56 -21.31
C LYS A 92 -12.67 15.14 -21.89
N CYS A 93 -12.22 14.15 -21.12
CA CYS A 93 -12.07 12.78 -21.60
C CYS A 93 -13.34 11.97 -21.42
N LEU A 94 -14.18 11.89 -22.46
CA LEU A 94 -15.45 11.16 -22.39
C LEU A 94 -15.32 9.65 -22.20
N ASN A 95 -14.17 9.08 -22.56
CA ASN A 95 -13.92 7.64 -22.48
C ASN A 95 -13.11 7.24 -21.23
N GLY A 96 -12.78 8.18 -20.34
CA GLY A 96 -11.95 7.90 -19.16
C GLY A 96 -10.55 7.38 -19.51
N ALA A 97 -10.01 7.77 -20.69
CA ALA A 97 -8.64 7.44 -21.06
C ALA A 97 -7.63 8.28 -20.26
N THR A 98 -8.01 9.51 -19.92
CA THR A 98 -7.27 10.34 -18.96
C THR A 98 -8.04 10.34 -17.66
N SER A 99 -7.39 9.99 -16.57
CA SER A 99 -7.95 9.90 -15.22
C SER A 99 -7.02 10.54 -14.20
N ILE A 100 -7.57 10.94 -13.08
CA ILE A 100 -6.81 11.52 -11.98
C ILE A 100 -6.53 10.45 -10.93
N CYS A 101 -5.28 10.33 -10.57
CA CYS A 101 -4.85 9.52 -9.43
C CYS A 101 -4.56 10.41 -8.23
N GLY A 102 -5.37 10.26 -7.22
CA GLY A 102 -5.31 11.04 -5.99
C GLY A 102 -6.42 12.08 -5.88
N LYS A 103 -7.09 12.09 -4.75
CA LYS A 103 -8.10 13.07 -4.38
C LYS A 103 -7.85 13.57 -2.98
N THR A 104 -7.97 14.89 -2.79
CA THR A 104 -7.78 15.54 -1.50
C THR A 104 -9.05 15.46 -0.68
N TYR A 105 -8.90 15.14 0.61
CA TYR A 105 -9.96 15.11 1.60
C TYR A 105 -9.52 15.81 2.88
N THR A 106 -10.44 16.48 3.54
CA THR A 106 -10.32 16.78 4.96
C THR A 106 -10.59 15.52 5.79
N PRO A 107 -10.11 15.42 7.05
CA PRO A 107 -10.41 14.28 7.92
C PRO A 107 -11.92 14.04 8.08
N GLN A 108 -12.70 15.10 8.22
CA GLN A 108 -14.15 15.01 8.38
C GLN A 108 -14.83 14.45 7.12
N GLU A 109 -14.51 14.98 5.94
CA GLU A 109 -15.07 14.50 4.67
C GLU A 109 -14.79 13.01 4.44
N LEU A 110 -13.56 12.55 4.76
CA LEU A 110 -13.23 11.15 4.66
C LEU A 110 -14.02 10.32 5.66
N CYS A 111 -14.05 10.73 6.93
CA CYS A 111 -14.76 9.99 7.97
C CYS A 111 -16.27 9.92 7.70
N ASP A 112 -16.88 10.97 7.16
CA ASP A 112 -18.31 10.97 6.77
C ASP A 112 -18.61 9.90 5.70
N ILE A 113 -17.65 9.62 4.81
CA ILE A 113 -17.76 8.53 3.83
C ILE A 113 -17.63 7.17 4.52
N LEU A 114 -16.63 7.01 5.38
CA LEU A 114 -16.30 5.75 6.04
C LEU A 114 -17.40 5.33 7.04
N LEU A 115 -17.98 6.26 7.75
CA LEU A 115 -19.04 6.02 8.75
C LEU A 115 -20.36 5.53 8.11
N LYS A 116 -20.54 5.66 6.78
CA LYS A 116 -21.70 5.06 6.10
C LYS A 116 -21.75 3.55 6.24
N ASP A 117 -20.61 2.91 6.48
CA ASP A 117 -20.47 1.47 6.61
C ASP A 117 -20.42 0.96 8.07
N ILE A 118 -20.63 1.82 9.04
CA ILE A 118 -20.50 1.54 10.49
C ILE A 118 -21.29 0.28 10.92
N LYS A 119 -22.48 0.05 10.35
CA LYS A 119 -23.31 -1.13 10.67
C LYS A 119 -22.64 -2.44 10.27
N TYR A 120 -21.87 -2.45 9.18
CA TYR A 120 -21.12 -3.62 8.72
C TYR A 120 -19.91 -3.86 9.62
N TYR A 121 -19.22 -2.81 10.01
CA TYR A 121 -18.10 -2.90 10.96
C TYR A 121 -18.53 -3.50 12.28
N GLN A 122 -19.61 -2.97 12.88
CA GLN A 122 -20.14 -3.45 14.17
C GLN A 122 -20.59 -4.91 14.12
N LYS A 123 -21.22 -5.37 13.01
CA LYS A 123 -21.71 -6.74 12.89
C LYS A 123 -20.60 -7.76 12.69
N SER A 124 -19.50 -7.38 12.05
CA SER A 124 -18.43 -8.31 11.67
C SER A 124 -17.21 -8.24 12.59
N GLY A 125 -17.16 -7.29 13.53
CA GLY A 125 -15.93 -6.96 14.26
C GLY A 125 -14.86 -6.30 13.37
N GLY A 126 -15.29 -5.72 12.23
CA GLY A 126 -14.42 -5.05 11.28
C GLY A 126 -14.21 -3.56 11.58
N GLY A 127 -13.88 -2.78 10.56
CA GLY A 127 -13.63 -1.36 10.72
C GLY A 127 -12.97 -0.69 9.52
N VAL A 128 -12.04 0.20 9.76
CA VAL A 128 -11.29 0.92 8.73
C VAL A 128 -9.82 0.49 8.75
N THR A 129 -9.24 0.32 7.57
CA THR A 129 -7.81 0.08 7.39
C THR A 129 -7.20 1.21 6.58
N PHE A 130 -6.14 1.81 7.09
CA PHE A 130 -5.32 2.75 6.34
C PHE A 130 -4.15 1.99 5.72
N SER A 131 -4.05 2.03 4.40
CA SER A 131 -3.10 1.30 3.56
C SER A 131 -2.68 2.18 2.36
N GLY A 132 -2.28 1.59 1.24
CA GLY A 132 -1.98 2.27 -0.03
C GLY A 132 -0.52 2.29 -0.36
N GLY A 133 0.13 3.46 -0.27
CA GLY A 133 1.57 3.59 -0.23
C GLY A 133 2.08 3.33 1.18
N GLU A 134 2.56 4.37 1.85
CA GLU A 134 2.87 4.32 3.29
C GLU A 134 1.96 5.33 4.02
N PRO A 135 0.89 4.89 4.67
CA PRO A 135 -0.11 5.78 5.25
C PRO A 135 0.46 6.71 6.31
N LEU A 136 1.48 6.27 7.04
CA LEU A 136 2.10 7.05 8.09
C LEU A 136 2.99 8.21 7.59
N LEU A 137 3.20 8.34 6.27
CA LEU A 137 3.77 9.56 5.69
C LEU A 137 2.80 10.75 5.77
N GLN A 138 1.51 10.48 5.83
CA GLN A 138 0.46 11.47 6.08
C GLN A 138 -0.12 11.34 7.50
N SER A 139 0.76 11.09 8.48
CA SER A 139 0.39 10.67 9.84
C SER A 139 -0.54 11.65 10.55
N GLU A 140 -0.36 12.97 10.43
CA GLU A 140 -1.23 13.95 11.09
C GLU A 140 -2.67 13.85 10.59
N PHE A 141 -2.87 13.75 9.27
CA PHE A 141 -4.18 13.53 8.68
C PHE A 141 -4.79 12.19 9.12
N VAL A 142 -4.00 11.12 9.03
CA VAL A 142 -4.44 9.76 9.37
C VAL A 142 -4.81 9.68 10.85
N PHE A 143 -4.03 10.26 11.74
CA PHE A 143 -4.31 10.27 13.19
C PHE A 143 -5.58 11.03 13.53
N GLU A 144 -5.84 12.16 12.88
CA GLU A 144 -7.10 12.90 13.05
C GLU A 144 -8.30 12.07 12.59
N CYS A 145 -8.19 11.37 11.43
CA CYS A 145 -9.23 10.44 11.00
C CYS A 145 -9.46 9.31 12.01
N VAL A 146 -8.38 8.72 12.54
CA VAL A 146 -8.47 7.65 13.55
C VAL A 146 -9.20 8.15 14.81
N ASP A 147 -8.89 9.36 15.28
CA ASP A 147 -9.56 9.93 16.46
C ASP A 147 -11.07 10.10 16.22
N ILE A 148 -11.47 10.62 15.05
CA ILE A 148 -12.87 10.75 14.67
C ILE A 148 -13.55 9.37 14.62
N LEU A 149 -12.95 8.39 13.91
CA LEU A 149 -13.51 7.05 13.77
C LEU A 149 -13.65 6.34 15.12
N LYS A 150 -12.66 6.46 16.00
CA LYS A 150 -12.69 5.86 17.35
C LYS A 150 -13.74 6.50 18.24
N SER A 151 -14.03 7.80 18.11
CA SER A 151 -15.13 8.46 18.83
C SER A 151 -16.50 7.86 18.47
N HIS A 152 -16.61 7.18 17.31
CA HIS A 152 -17.81 6.44 16.89
C HIS A 152 -17.70 4.92 17.15
N GLY A 153 -16.67 4.47 17.88
CA GLY A 153 -16.48 3.05 18.21
C GLY A 153 -16.01 2.20 17.02
N VAL A 154 -15.39 2.80 16.01
CA VAL A 154 -14.84 2.07 14.83
C VAL A 154 -13.43 1.58 15.14
N HIS A 155 -13.21 0.28 14.92
CA HIS A 155 -11.89 -0.36 14.99
C HIS A 155 -11.00 0.11 13.84
N CYS A 156 -9.79 0.60 14.13
CA CYS A 156 -8.85 1.14 13.16
C CYS A 156 -7.60 0.27 13.04
N ALA A 157 -7.27 -0.13 11.80
CA ALA A 157 -6.08 -0.89 11.47
C ALA A 157 -5.16 -0.07 10.54
N VAL A 158 -3.88 -0.40 10.55
CA VAL A 158 -2.89 0.15 9.63
C VAL A 158 -2.11 -0.97 8.95
N GLU A 159 -1.94 -0.84 7.65
CA GLU A 159 -1.00 -1.62 6.85
C GLU A 159 0.20 -0.73 6.50
N THR A 160 1.39 -1.13 6.93
CA THR A 160 2.59 -0.29 6.86
C THR A 160 3.84 -1.11 6.59
N ALA A 161 4.75 -0.56 5.81
CA ALA A 161 6.10 -1.09 5.68
C ALA A 161 7.00 -0.70 6.88
N SER A 162 6.47 0.05 7.85
CA SER A 162 7.17 0.46 9.08
C SER A 162 8.44 1.30 8.86
N ASN A 163 8.69 1.83 7.65
CA ASN A 163 9.85 2.69 7.38
C ASN A 163 9.57 4.17 7.71
N ILE A 164 9.21 4.43 8.95
CA ILE A 164 8.75 5.74 9.46
C ILE A 164 9.61 6.17 10.64
N ASN A 165 9.68 7.47 10.89
CA ASN A 165 10.31 8.01 12.11
C ASN A 165 9.71 7.36 13.36
N GLY A 166 10.57 6.98 14.33
CA GLY A 166 10.17 6.25 15.53
C GLY A 166 9.13 6.97 16.39
N GLU A 167 9.18 8.31 16.47
CA GLU A 167 8.19 9.09 17.23
C GLU A 167 6.79 9.03 16.59
N VAL A 168 6.73 9.08 15.26
CA VAL A 168 5.48 8.90 14.51
C VAL A 168 4.97 7.47 14.68
N TYR A 169 5.87 6.49 14.64
CA TYR A 169 5.49 5.09 14.82
C TYR A 169 4.98 4.80 16.24
N GLN A 170 5.61 5.40 17.26
CA GLN A 170 5.11 5.33 18.65
C GLN A 170 3.69 5.88 18.78
N LYS A 171 3.41 7.04 18.18
CA LYS A 171 2.04 7.60 18.14
C LYS A 171 1.06 6.69 17.40
N ALA A 172 1.50 6.04 16.32
CA ALA A 172 0.67 5.06 15.62
C ALA A 172 0.31 3.87 16.51
N ILE A 173 1.27 3.35 17.30
CA ILE A 173 1.02 2.28 18.27
C ILE A 173 -0.06 2.68 19.29
N GLU A 174 -0.07 3.90 19.76
CA GLU A 174 -1.08 4.39 20.70
C GLU A 174 -2.48 4.46 20.06
N LYS A 175 -2.55 4.85 18.78
CA LYS A 175 -3.80 5.15 18.09
C LYS A 175 -4.48 3.96 17.44
N PHE A 176 -3.72 3.09 16.78
CA PHE A 176 -4.31 1.95 16.06
C PHE A 176 -4.59 0.75 16.97
N ASP A 177 -5.57 -0.05 16.56
CA ASP A 177 -6.00 -1.25 17.27
C ASP A 177 -5.37 -2.52 16.70
N TYR A 178 -4.95 -2.50 15.42
CA TYR A 178 -4.39 -3.63 14.70
C TYR A 178 -3.33 -3.18 13.69
N PHE A 179 -2.26 -3.94 13.61
CA PHE A 179 -1.14 -3.68 12.70
C PHE A 179 -0.97 -4.81 11.69
N MET A 180 -0.81 -4.46 10.43
CA MET A 180 -0.31 -5.34 9.38
C MET A 180 1.02 -4.78 8.91
N CYS A 181 2.09 -5.52 9.14
CA CYS A 181 3.45 -5.02 8.92
C CYS A 181 4.20 -5.92 7.96
N ASP A 182 4.74 -5.31 6.90
CA ASP A 182 5.50 -6.02 5.90
C ASP A 182 6.96 -6.24 6.31
N ILE A 183 7.45 -7.49 6.24
CA ILE A 183 8.87 -7.83 6.25
C ILE A 183 9.23 -8.34 4.85
N LYS A 184 10.02 -7.55 4.11
CA LYS A 184 10.33 -7.85 2.71
C LYS A 184 11.65 -8.60 2.52
N ALA A 185 12.65 -8.32 3.35
CA ALA A 185 13.89 -9.09 3.47
C ALA A 185 14.59 -8.76 4.80
N MET A 186 15.27 -9.76 5.36
CA MET A 186 16.06 -9.60 6.61
C MET A 186 17.48 -9.13 6.34
N ASP A 187 18.10 -9.57 5.24
CA ASP A 187 19.39 -9.03 4.81
C ASP A 187 19.25 -7.59 4.33
N THR A 188 20.07 -6.69 4.84
CA THR A 188 19.97 -5.25 4.59
C THR A 188 20.25 -4.87 3.13
N GLU A 189 21.26 -5.51 2.52
CA GLU A 189 21.63 -5.21 1.13
C GLU A 189 20.57 -5.77 0.17
N LEU A 190 20.06 -6.96 0.45
CA LEU A 190 18.94 -7.53 -0.28
C LEU A 190 17.71 -6.63 -0.16
N HIS A 191 17.35 -6.20 1.05
CA HIS A 191 16.21 -5.31 1.28
C HIS A 191 16.36 -4.01 0.47
N LYS A 192 17.53 -3.39 0.52
CA LYS A 192 17.83 -2.17 -0.25
C LYS A 192 17.72 -2.39 -1.75
N LYS A 193 18.20 -3.53 -2.26
CA LYS A 193 18.06 -3.91 -3.68
C LYS A 193 16.61 -4.06 -4.08
N LEU A 194 15.77 -4.65 -3.23
CA LEU A 194 14.37 -4.96 -3.52
C LEU A 194 13.41 -3.79 -3.31
N THR A 195 13.75 -2.83 -2.42
CA THR A 195 12.83 -1.79 -1.98
C THR A 195 13.38 -0.36 -2.09
N GLY A 196 14.65 -0.21 -2.42
CA GLY A 196 15.34 1.07 -2.48
C GLY A 196 15.85 1.61 -1.14
N VAL A 197 15.51 0.98 -0.01
CA VAL A 197 15.88 1.46 1.35
C VAL A 197 16.43 0.32 2.23
N PRO A 198 17.31 0.62 3.22
CA PRO A 198 17.73 -0.36 4.21
C PRO A 198 16.61 -0.69 5.19
N ASN A 199 16.63 -1.89 5.81
CA ASN A 199 15.59 -2.36 6.72
C ASN A 199 15.78 -1.98 8.19
N GLY A 200 16.90 -1.39 8.59
CA GLY A 200 17.22 -1.15 10.01
C GLY A 200 16.11 -0.39 10.77
N ARG A 201 15.56 0.67 10.18
CA ARG A 201 14.45 1.43 10.77
C ARG A 201 13.19 0.60 10.89
N ILE A 202 12.89 -0.22 9.88
CA ILE A 202 11.73 -1.12 9.87
C ILE A 202 11.81 -2.09 11.03
N LEU A 203 12.94 -2.79 11.17
CA LEU A 203 13.14 -3.77 12.24
C LEU A 203 13.09 -3.12 13.63
N SER A 204 13.69 -1.94 13.80
CA SER A 204 13.61 -1.19 15.06
C SER A 204 12.16 -0.79 15.43
N ASN A 205 11.37 -0.38 14.46
CA ASN A 205 9.97 -0.04 14.67
C ASN A 205 9.13 -1.30 14.99
N LEU A 206 9.41 -2.43 14.36
CA LEU A 206 8.75 -3.70 14.70
C LEU A 206 9.11 -4.19 16.11
N GLU A 207 10.35 -4.02 16.57
CA GLU A 207 10.74 -4.30 17.95
C GLU A 207 10.00 -3.38 18.95
N LEU A 208 9.81 -2.10 18.60
CA LEU A 208 9.02 -1.17 19.39
C LEU A 208 7.54 -1.61 19.45
N LEU A 209 6.96 -2.03 18.31
CA LEU A 209 5.59 -2.55 18.24
C LEU A 209 5.43 -3.82 19.09
N ALA A 210 6.38 -4.74 19.03
CA ALA A 210 6.37 -5.97 19.82
C ALA A 210 6.27 -5.69 21.33
N SER A 211 6.94 -4.64 21.79
CA SER A 211 6.90 -4.23 23.21
C SER A 211 5.54 -3.69 23.65
N SER A 212 4.65 -3.34 22.72
CA SER A 212 3.35 -2.76 23.01
C SER A 212 2.22 -3.78 23.20
N SER A 213 2.45 -5.04 22.86
CA SER A 213 1.44 -6.12 22.83
C SER A 213 0.23 -5.82 21.92
N LYS A 214 0.35 -4.93 20.96
CA LYS A 214 -0.70 -4.67 19.97
C LYS A 214 -0.89 -5.89 19.05
N PRO A 215 -2.12 -6.28 18.73
CA PRO A 215 -2.38 -7.32 17.74
C PRO A 215 -1.70 -6.99 16.41
N THR A 216 -0.83 -7.89 15.95
CA THR A 216 0.01 -7.64 14.79
C THR A 216 0.03 -8.86 13.88
N LEU A 217 -0.21 -8.63 12.58
CA LEU A 217 0.00 -9.59 11.49
C LEU A 217 1.28 -9.21 10.75
N ILE A 218 2.23 -10.11 10.70
CA ILE A 218 3.40 -9.96 9.83
C ILE A 218 3.05 -10.45 8.44
N ARG A 219 3.29 -9.62 7.43
CA ARG A 219 3.09 -9.95 6.01
C ARG A 219 4.42 -10.10 5.31
N ILE A 220 4.55 -11.18 4.56
CA ILE A 220 5.77 -11.47 3.79
C ILE A 220 5.37 -11.64 2.33
N PRO A 221 5.60 -10.64 1.47
CA PRO A 221 5.47 -10.83 0.03
C PRO A 221 6.55 -11.82 -0.44
N VAL A 222 6.14 -12.95 -1.00
CA VAL A 222 7.05 -14.03 -1.41
C VAL A 222 7.37 -13.89 -2.90
N ALA A 223 8.56 -13.40 -3.21
CA ALA A 223 9.13 -13.32 -4.54
C ALA A 223 10.15 -14.45 -4.71
N MET A 224 9.79 -15.52 -5.39
CA MET A 224 10.66 -16.67 -5.61
C MET A 224 11.99 -16.23 -6.23
N THR A 225 13.09 -16.86 -5.85
CA THR A 225 14.48 -16.52 -6.24
C THR A 225 15.01 -15.16 -5.76
N LEU A 226 14.19 -14.35 -5.12
CA LEU A 226 14.61 -13.08 -4.52
C LEU A 226 14.58 -13.17 -2.99
N ASN A 227 13.43 -12.89 -2.35
CA ASN A 227 13.26 -13.03 -0.91
C ASN A 227 12.54 -14.34 -0.51
N GLY A 228 11.90 -15.04 -1.45
CA GLY A 228 11.29 -16.35 -1.25
C GLY A 228 12.36 -17.45 -1.23
N THR A 229 13.24 -17.42 -0.23
CA THR A 229 14.33 -18.38 0.01
C THR A 229 14.27 -18.87 1.43
N ASN A 230 14.77 -20.09 1.67
CA ASN A 230 14.82 -20.66 3.03
C ASN A 230 15.59 -19.76 3.99
N GLU A 231 16.69 -19.15 3.54
CA GLU A 231 17.54 -18.28 4.35
C GLU A 231 16.75 -17.04 4.82
N ASN A 232 16.06 -16.35 3.91
CA ASN A 232 15.31 -15.15 4.27
C ASN A 232 14.09 -15.47 5.15
N ILE A 233 13.36 -16.54 4.82
CA ILE A 233 12.19 -16.98 5.61
C ILE A 233 12.62 -17.43 7.00
N SER A 234 13.73 -18.19 7.13
CA SER A 234 14.27 -18.57 8.42
C SER A 234 14.70 -17.37 9.26
N ALA A 235 15.42 -16.42 8.66
CA ALA A 235 15.84 -15.20 9.37
C ALA A 235 14.61 -14.37 9.82
N THR A 236 13.55 -14.32 8.99
CA THR A 236 12.30 -13.65 9.36
C THR A 236 11.61 -14.38 10.53
N ALA A 237 11.56 -15.71 10.51
CA ALA A 237 10.98 -16.51 11.58
C ALA A 237 11.74 -16.34 12.91
N GLU A 238 13.07 -16.30 12.89
CA GLU A 238 13.89 -16.03 14.09
C GLU A 238 13.61 -14.61 14.64
N PHE A 239 13.47 -13.62 13.77
CA PHE A 239 13.09 -12.27 14.19
C PHE A 239 11.68 -12.26 14.80
N MET A 240 10.70 -12.92 14.19
CA MET A 240 9.35 -13.06 14.72
C MET A 240 9.36 -13.72 16.10
N LYS A 241 10.12 -14.82 16.25
CA LYS A 241 10.30 -15.52 17.53
C LYS A 241 10.88 -14.62 18.62
N LYS A 242 11.93 -13.86 18.28
CA LYS A 242 12.56 -12.87 19.19
C LYS A 242 11.56 -11.82 19.65
N CYS A 243 10.70 -11.34 18.74
CA CYS A 243 9.71 -10.30 18.99
C CYS A 243 8.40 -10.84 19.59
N GLY A 244 8.18 -12.16 19.60
CA GLY A 244 6.94 -12.77 20.09
C GLY A 244 5.78 -12.68 19.10
N PHE A 245 6.03 -12.41 17.82
CA PHE A 245 5.00 -12.44 16.77
C PHE A 245 4.66 -13.88 16.39
N ASP A 246 3.38 -14.22 16.38
CA ASP A 246 2.87 -15.55 16.03
C ASP A 246 1.78 -15.54 14.96
N HIS A 247 1.52 -14.38 14.36
CA HIS A 247 0.54 -14.20 13.30
C HIS A 247 1.26 -13.75 12.02
N VAL A 248 1.19 -14.56 10.96
CA VAL A 248 1.91 -14.31 9.70
C VAL A 248 1.09 -14.69 8.49
N GLU A 249 1.19 -13.89 7.45
CA GLU A 249 0.60 -14.13 6.13
C GLU A 249 1.68 -14.09 5.07
N LEU A 250 1.78 -15.16 4.28
CA LEU A 250 2.65 -15.24 3.13
C LEU A 250 1.86 -14.85 1.87
N LEU A 251 2.27 -13.77 1.22
CA LEU A 251 1.57 -13.22 0.07
C LEU A 251 2.26 -13.66 -1.23
N LYS A 252 1.53 -14.38 -2.09
CA LYS A 252 2.01 -14.69 -3.44
C LYS A 252 2.06 -13.43 -4.28
N LEU A 253 3.13 -13.28 -5.05
CA LEU A 253 3.21 -12.17 -5.99
C LEU A 253 2.36 -12.44 -7.24
N HIS A 254 1.75 -11.40 -7.78
CA HIS A 254 0.98 -11.39 -9.02
C HIS A 254 1.51 -10.29 -9.94
N ARG A 255 1.40 -10.48 -11.26
CA ARG A 255 1.75 -9.47 -12.28
C ARG A 255 0.52 -8.68 -12.77
N LEU A 256 -0.36 -8.27 -11.86
CA LEU A 256 -1.61 -7.60 -12.24
C LEU A 256 -1.48 -6.07 -12.37
N SER A 257 -0.31 -5.50 -12.06
CA SER A 257 -0.11 -4.05 -11.99
C SER A 257 0.53 -3.41 -13.22
N ASP A 258 0.93 -4.17 -14.22
CA ASP A 258 1.64 -3.68 -15.42
C ASP A 258 0.91 -2.53 -16.12
N HIS A 259 -0.42 -2.61 -16.19
CA HIS A 259 -1.24 -1.55 -16.77
C HIS A 259 -1.18 -0.23 -16.01
N LYS A 260 -0.93 -0.26 -14.68
CA LYS A 260 -0.78 0.93 -13.84
C LYS A 260 0.55 1.63 -14.10
N TYR A 261 1.64 0.85 -14.26
CA TYR A 261 2.94 1.41 -14.63
C TYR A 261 2.86 2.13 -15.96
N LYS A 262 2.25 1.51 -16.98
CA LYS A 262 2.04 2.14 -18.31
C LYS A 262 1.19 3.40 -18.22
N ALA A 263 0.12 3.38 -17.42
CA ALA A 263 -0.76 4.54 -17.25
C ALA A 263 -0.05 5.74 -16.60
N LEU A 264 1.02 5.47 -15.84
CA LEU A 264 1.83 6.48 -15.15
C LEU A 264 3.12 6.83 -15.88
N ASP A 265 3.39 6.29 -17.08
CA ASP A 265 4.66 6.39 -17.81
C ASP A 265 5.87 5.96 -16.95
N LEU A 266 5.67 4.97 -16.09
CA LEU A 266 6.72 4.38 -15.28
C LEU A 266 7.30 3.16 -15.99
N GLU A 267 8.61 2.93 -15.84
CA GLU A 267 9.22 1.69 -16.28
C GLU A 267 8.71 0.53 -15.41
N GLU A 268 8.36 -0.58 -16.06
CA GLU A 268 8.06 -1.82 -15.37
C GLU A 268 9.31 -2.32 -14.68
N THR A 269 9.32 -2.36 -13.37
CA THR A 269 10.47 -2.82 -12.58
C THR A 269 10.38 -4.30 -12.21
N HIS A 270 9.30 -4.97 -12.62
CA HIS A 270 9.07 -6.38 -12.29
C HIS A 270 10.14 -7.28 -12.92
N PRO A 271 11.05 -7.85 -12.14
CA PRO A 271 11.96 -8.86 -12.64
C PRO A 271 11.16 -10.09 -13.10
N ASP A 272 11.76 -10.91 -13.93
CA ASP A 272 11.18 -12.19 -14.31
C ASP A 272 11.26 -13.14 -13.10
N ILE A 273 10.22 -13.12 -12.27
CA ILE A 273 10.11 -13.91 -11.03
C ILE A 273 9.21 -15.10 -11.34
N PRO A 274 9.64 -16.33 -11.05
CA PRO A 274 8.78 -17.51 -11.13
C PRO A 274 7.54 -17.37 -10.25
N ASP A 275 6.42 -17.90 -10.70
CA ASP A 275 5.19 -17.92 -9.91
C ASP A 275 5.40 -18.69 -8.61
N THR A 276 4.91 -18.13 -7.51
CA THR A 276 4.91 -18.77 -6.20
C THR A 276 3.77 -19.79 -6.15
N THR A 277 4.11 -21.07 -5.97
CA THR A 277 3.13 -22.17 -5.90
C THR A 277 2.55 -22.33 -4.49
N ASP A 278 1.43 -23.07 -4.38
CA ASP A 278 0.88 -23.43 -3.08
C ASP A 278 1.87 -24.28 -2.25
N ASN A 279 2.63 -25.15 -2.92
CA ASN A 279 3.65 -25.98 -2.27
C ASN A 279 4.79 -25.14 -1.67
N ASP A 280 5.21 -24.07 -2.36
CA ASP A 280 6.22 -23.16 -1.84
C ASP A 280 5.71 -22.47 -0.56
N ILE A 281 4.47 -22.00 -0.58
CA ILE A 281 3.83 -21.34 0.56
C ILE A 281 3.72 -22.30 1.76
N GLU A 282 3.24 -23.53 1.55
CA GLU A 282 3.15 -24.53 2.63
C GLU A 282 4.52 -24.95 3.16
N HIS A 283 5.53 -25.05 2.30
CA HIS A 283 6.90 -25.28 2.71
C HIS A 283 7.41 -24.16 3.63
N PHE A 284 7.19 -22.89 3.27
CA PHE A 284 7.62 -21.76 4.07
C PHE A 284 6.83 -21.62 5.38
N TYR A 285 5.53 -21.91 5.39
CA TYR A 285 4.78 -21.99 6.65
C TYR A 285 5.34 -23.05 7.58
N SER A 286 5.62 -24.25 7.07
CA SER A 286 6.21 -25.33 7.86
C SER A 286 7.59 -24.94 8.42
N LEU A 287 8.40 -24.19 7.64
CA LEU A 287 9.70 -23.69 8.08
C LEU A 287 9.54 -22.68 9.23
N ILE A 288 8.61 -21.75 9.12
CA ILE A 288 8.32 -20.76 10.17
C ILE A 288 7.83 -21.46 11.45
N GLU A 289 6.90 -22.40 11.36
CA GLU A 289 6.37 -23.16 12.51
C GLU A 289 7.47 -23.93 13.24
N ASN A 290 8.36 -24.59 12.51
CA ASN A 290 9.50 -25.31 13.08
C ASN A 290 10.45 -24.39 13.86
N ILE A 291 10.69 -23.17 13.37
CA ILE A 291 11.60 -22.21 14.03
C ILE A 291 10.93 -21.57 15.23
N ILE A 292 9.69 -21.13 15.10
CA ILE A 292 8.93 -20.50 16.19
C ILE A 292 8.61 -21.53 17.28
N GLN A 293 8.54 -22.82 16.95
CA GLN A 293 8.15 -23.93 17.84
C GLN A 293 6.75 -23.76 18.43
N LYS A 294 5.84 -23.18 17.65
CA LYS A 294 4.44 -22.93 18.01
C LYS A 294 3.61 -22.94 16.74
N GLU A 295 2.38 -23.39 16.84
CA GLU A 295 1.40 -23.19 15.77
C GLU A 295 1.23 -21.68 15.51
N ILE A 296 1.39 -21.27 14.26
CA ILE A 296 1.21 -19.89 13.83
C ILE A 296 -0.22 -19.67 13.37
N LYS A 297 -0.72 -18.45 13.57
CA LYS A 297 -1.99 -18.00 13.01
C LYS A 297 -1.74 -17.52 11.58
N ARG A 298 -2.48 -18.08 10.64
CA ARG A 298 -2.42 -17.76 9.22
C ARG A 298 -3.56 -16.84 8.79
#